data_72bb5cfe84a455dfd092aea427f82a19
#
_entry.id   72bb5cfe84a455dfd092aea427f82a19
#
_cell.length_a   1.000
_cell.length_b   1.000
_cell.length_c   1.000
_cell.angle_alpha   90.00
_cell.angle_beta   90.00
_cell.angle_gamma   90.00
#
_symmetry.space_group_name_H-M   'P 1'
#
loop_
_entity.id
_entity.type
_entity.pdbx_description
1 polymer ?
#
loop_
_entity_poly.entity_id
_entity_poly.type
_entity_poly.pdbx_seq_one_letter_code
_entity_poly.pdbx_strand_id
1 'polypeptide(L)'
;MTYSKYVTENYQLCSPNSEFRNHVIDTVTIHCYVGQVSADSMVNWLCSPESAASANYAIACDGTIVGILPEERRSWCSSSPENDHRAITIECASDDFEPYRVRPAVYNALIKLLVDICERYPTIGKLRWRADPTITYRAVQNMTAHRWFAPKACPGDYLYSRFGNIASEVNKIIDSKRKRPYKDGNRLKTLKRMTIYKDYRLRNPISIEDVPLSTRYKYNITKDGYVQIKAGIKVKVMEQVVVRPGCTYVKIARGWILAEYNGVKGLG
;
A
#
# COMPACT_ATOMS: atom_id res chain seq x y z
N MET A 1 -5.51 19.06 0.01
CA MET A 1 -5.96 18.12 -1.03
C MET A 1 -4.82 17.17 -1.34
N THR A 2 -5.06 15.87 -1.24
CA THR A 2 -4.03 14.84 -1.43
C THR A 2 -4.16 14.20 -2.80
N TYR A 3 -3.04 14.20 -3.55
CA TYR A 3 -2.91 13.52 -4.83
C TYR A 3 -1.61 12.71 -4.86
N SER A 4 -1.55 11.75 -5.77
CA SER A 4 -0.30 11.08 -6.09
C SER A 4 0.73 12.08 -6.63
N LYS A 5 1.99 11.91 -6.27
CA LYS A 5 3.11 12.69 -6.80
C LYS A 5 3.29 12.57 -8.32
N TYR A 6 2.57 11.66 -8.96
CA TYR A 6 2.61 11.44 -10.41
C TYR A 6 1.56 12.25 -11.17
N VAL A 7 0.71 13.00 -10.45
CA VAL A 7 -0.22 13.96 -11.03
C VAL A 7 0.48 15.30 -11.14
N THR A 8 0.47 15.92 -12.32
CA THR A 8 1.00 17.26 -12.50
C THR A 8 0.06 18.30 -11.89
N GLU A 9 0.59 19.47 -11.51
CA GLU A 9 -0.18 20.54 -10.86
C GLU A 9 -1.42 20.95 -11.69
N ASN A 10 -1.27 21.04 -13.01
CA ASN A 10 -2.36 21.41 -13.93
C ASN A 10 -3.52 20.39 -13.96
N TYR A 11 -3.30 19.18 -13.46
CA TYR A 11 -4.30 18.10 -13.43
C TYR A 11 -4.73 17.73 -12.00
N GLN A 12 -4.51 18.60 -11.02
CA GLN A 12 -5.04 18.43 -9.67
C GLN A 12 -6.40 19.12 -9.55
N LEU A 13 -7.46 18.39 -9.90
CA LEU A 13 -8.82 18.88 -10.07
C LEU A 13 -9.72 18.46 -8.91
N CYS A 14 -10.94 19.02 -8.87
CA CYS A 14 -11.98 18.63 -7.92
C CYS A 14 -13.33 18.58 -8.61
N SER A 15 -13.70 17.45 -9.17
CA SER A 15 -14.99 17.23 -9.82
C SER A 15 -16.16 17.56 -8.88
N PRO A 16 -17.26 18.17 -9.37
CA PRO A 16 -18.45 18.41 -8.58
C PRO A 16 -19.16 17.11 -8.16
N ASN A 17 -18.98 16.02 -8.92
CA ASN A 17 -19.62 14.72 -8.68
C ASN A 17 -18.90 13.95 -7.56
N SER A 18 -18.97 14.47 -6.34
CA SER A 18 -18.22 13.90 -5.21
C SER A 18 -18.76 14.37 -3.87
N GLU A 19 -18.39 13.65 -2.82
CA GLU A 19 -18.63 14.04 -1.43
C GLU A 19 -17.44 13.65 -0.55
N PHE A 20 -17.40 14.09 0.71
CA PHE A 20 -16.37 13.67 1.64
C PHE A 20 -16.52 12.19 2.01
N ARG A 21 -15.40 11.50 2.17
CA ARG A 21 -15.40 10.11 2.63
C ARG A 21 -15.87 10.03 4.07
N ASN A 22 -16.60 8.96 4.37
CA ASN A 22 -16.99 8.57 5.74
C ASN A 22 -16.24 7.33 6.23
N HIS A 23 -15.25 6.87 5.47
CA HIS A 23 -14.46 5.67 5.79
C HIS A 23 -12.97 5.86 5.46
N VAL A 24 -12.10 5.09 6.11
CA VAL A 24 -10.67 5.03 5.79
C VAL A 24 -10.46 4.40 4.41
N ILE A 25 -9.43 4.86 3.70
CA ILE A 25 -9.04 4.30 2.41
C ILE A 25 -8.31 2.98 2.67
N ASP A 26 -8.89 1.86 2.23
CA ASP A 26 -8.35 0.51 2.39
C ASP A 26 -8.53 -0.38 1.16
N THR A 27 -9.02 0.19 0.06
CA THR A 27 -9.41 -0.51 -1.16
C THR A 27 -8.93 0.28 -2.39
N VAL A 28 -8.72 -0.41 -3.50
CA VAL A 28 -8.59 0.19 -4.84
C VAL A 28 -9.61 -0.44 -5.80
N THR A 29 -10.20 0.37 -6.67
CA THR A 29 -11.09 -0.11 -7.74
C THR A 29 -10.56 0.40 -9.07
N ILE A 30 -10.23 -0.53 -9.96
CA ILE A 30 -9.69 -0.21 -11.29
C ILE A 30 -10.81 -0.35 -12.30
N HIS A 31 -10.99 0.67 -13.14
CA HIS A 31 -12.01 0.76 -14.17
C HIS A 31 -11.38 0.84 -15.56
N CYS A 32 -12.16 0.53 -16.59
CA CYS A 32 -11.87 0.90 -17.98
C CYS A 32 -12.73 2.10 -18.36
N TYR A 33 -12.07 3.19 -18.75
CA TYR A 33 -12.70 4.32 -19.40
C TYR A 33 -12.78 4.01 -20.89
N VAL A 34 -13.99 3.74 -21.37
CA VAL A 34 -14.23 3.33 -22.75
C VAL A 34 -13.77 4.42 -23.72
N GLY A 35 -12.75 4.11 -24.51
CA GLY A 35 -12.09 5.00 -25.48
C GLY A 35 -10.62 5.26 -25.18
N GLN A 36 -9.81 5.27 -26.25
CA GLN A 36 -8.39 5.63 -26.22
C GLN A 36 -8.24 7.16 -26.28
N VAL A 37 -8.64 7.85 -25.23
CA VAL A 37 -8.79 9.30 -25.19
C VAL A 37 -7.62 10.02 -24.50
N SER A 38 -7.51 11.33 -24.72
CA SER A 38 -6.52 12.21 -24.09
C SER A 38 -6.92 12.56 -22.64
N ALA A 39 -5.95 13.11 -21.89
CA ALA A 39 -6.18 13.62 -20.54
C ALA A 39 -7.28 14.69 -20.51
N ASP A 40 -7.24 15.65 -21.42
CA ASP A 40 -8.24 16.73 -21.49
C ASP A 40 -9.66 16.20 -21.78
N SER A 41 -9.76 15.16 -22.63
CA SER A 41 -11.07 14.52 -22.90
C SER A 41 -11.64 13.86 -21.64
N MET A 42 -10.79 13.19 -20.85
CA MET A 42 -11.19 12.58 -19.56
C MET A 42 -11.60 13.65 -18.54
N VAL A 43 -10.84 14.75 -18.47
CA VAL A 43 -11.16 15.90 -17.60
C VAL A 43 -12.49 16.50 -17.97
N ASN A 44 -12.69 16.83 -19.25
CA ASN A 44 -13.93 17.45 -19.73
C ASN A 44 -15.17 16.65 -19.38
N TRP A 45 -15.09 15.33 -19.42
CA TRP A 45 -16.20 14.46 -19.06
C TRP A 45 -16.32 14.26 -17.55
N LEU A 46 -15.25 13.80 -16.85
CA LEU A 46 -15.32 13.43 -15.44
C LEU A 46 -15.45 14.63 -14.49
N CYS A 47 -15.15 15.86 -14.96
CA CYS A 47 -15.38 17.08 -14.21
C CYS A 47 -16.67 17.82 -14.62
N SER A 48 -17.41 17.31 -15.63
CA SER A 48 -18.71 17.85 -15.98
C SER A 48 -19.79 17.38 -14.99
N PRO A 49 -20.66 18.29 -14.51
CA PRO A 49 -21.82 17.90 -13.68
C PRO A 49 -22.73 16.89 -14.39
N GLU A 50 -22.85 16.99 -15.71
CA GLU A 50 -23.73 16.18 -16.53
C GLU A 50 -23.31 14.71 -16.61
N SER A 51 -22.03 14.41 -16.36
CA SER A 51 -21.53 13.04 -16.36
C SER A 51 -22.15 12.20 -15.23
N ALA A 52 -22.56 12.83 -14.14
CA ALA A 52 -23.00 12.18 -12.90
C ALA A 52 -22.06 11.06 -12.45
N ALA A 53 -20.78 11.15 -12.83
CA ALA A 53 -19.72 10.18 -12.57
C ALA A 53 -18.40 10.90 -12.27
N SER A 54 -17.50 10.24 -11.56
CA SER A 54 -16.15 10.73 -11.30
C SER A 54 -15.24 9.59 -10.88
N ALA A 55 -13.93 9.84 -10.83
CA ALA A 55 -12.93 8.95 -10.27
C ALA A 55 -11.94 9.76 -9.41
N ASN A 56 -11.14 9.12 -8.58
CA ASN A 56 -10.01 9.82 -7.96
C ASN A 56 -8.94 10.12 -9.02
N TYR A 57 -8.65 9.13 -9.86
CA TYR A 57 -7.65 9.26 -10.91
C TYR A 57 -8.20 8.78 -12.26
N ALA A 58 -7.68 9.39 -13.32
CA ALA A 58 -7.82 8.92 -14.67
C ALA A 58 -6.45 8.77 -15.31
N ILE A 59 -6.26 7.78 -16.17
CA ILE A 59 -5.02 7.52 -16.91
C ILE A 59 -5.34 7.58 -18.40
N ALA A 60 -4.85 8.61 -19.07
CA ALA A 60 -5.05 8.84 -20.49
C ALA A 60 -4.29 7.82 -21.36
N CYS A 61 -4.62 7.74 -22.65
CA CYS A 61 -4.08 6.75 -23.57
C CYS A 61 -2.55 6.80 -23.78
N ASP A 62 -1.91 7.91 -23.45
CA ASP A 62 -0.45 8.12 -23.46
C ASP A 62 0.22 7.80 -22.11
N GLY A 63 -0.58 7.46 -21.08
CA GLY A 63 -0.12 7.19 -19.72
C GLY A 63 -0.09 8.41 -18.80
N THR A 64 -0.56 9.58 -19.25
CA THR A 64 -0.72 10.77 -18.40
C THR A 64 -1.70 10.47 -17.27
N ILE A 65 -1.28 10.73 -16.02
CA ILE A 65 -2.10 10.53 -14.82
C ILE A 65 -2.75 11.86 -14.43
N VAL A 66 -4.07 11.85 -14.35
CA VAL A 66 -4.90 12.99 -13.98
C VAL A 66 -5.55 12.73 -12.63
N GLY A 67 -5.49 13.68 -11.71
CA GLY A 67 -6.24 13.70 -10.45
C GLY A 67 -7.58 14.42 -10.68
N ILE A 68 -8.64 13.67 -10.86
CA ILE A 68 -10.01 14.18 -11.04
C ILE A 68 -10.61 14.61 -9.70
N LEU A 69 -10.29 13.87 -8.63
CA LEU A 69 -10.69 14.17 -7.26
C LEU A 69 -9.54 13.96 -6.29
N PRO A 70 -9.40 14.85 -5.29
CA PRO A 70 -8.48 14.57 -4.19
C PRO A 70 -8.91 13.31 -3.42
N GLU A 71 -7.95 12.61 -2.87
CA GLU A 71 -8.19 11.30 -2.25
C GLU A 71 -9.10 11.36 -1.02
N GLU A 72 -9.23 12.52 -0.38
CA GLU A 72 -10.16 12.76 0.73
C GLU A 72 -11.62 12.74 0.29
N ARG A 73 -11.89 12.83 -1.01
CA ARG A 73 -13.25 12.80 -1.54
C ARG A 73 -13.60 11.42 -2.10
N ARG A 74 -14.84 11.01 -1.85
CA ARG A 74 -15.47 9.85 -2.47
C ARG A 74 -15.83 10.16 -3.92
N SER A 75 -15.43 9.33 -4.84
CA SER A 75 -15.90 9.39 -6.24
C SER A 75 -17.28 8.77 -6.41
N TRP A 76 -17.90 9.02 -7.55
CA TRP A 76 -19.11 8.35 -8.03
C TRP A 76 -18.71 7.44 -9.21
N CYS A 77 -18.08 6.31 -8.91
CA CYS A 77 -17.40 5.50 -9.91
C CYS A 77 -17.94 4.07 -10.03
N SER A 78 -18.11 3.37 -8.92
CA SER A 78 -18.39 1.94 -8.93
C SER A 78 -19.86 1.55 -8.85
N SER A 79 -20.77 2.52 -8.82
CA SER A 79 -22.21 2.34 -8.53
C SER A 79 -22.48 1.76 -7.12
N SER A 80 -21.49 1.78 -6.24
CA SER A 80 -21.59 1.36 -4.84
C SER A 80 -21.00 2.45 -3.94
N PRO A 81 -21.83 3.26 -3.28
CA PRO A 81 -21.37 4.25 -2.30
C PRO A 81 -20.48 3.64 -1.23
N GLU A 82 -20.81 2.46 -0.72
CA GLU A 82 -20.01 1.77 0.29
C GLU A 82 -18.60 1.46 -0.20
N ASN A 83 -18.46 0.95 -1.42
CA ASN A 83 -17.16 0.70 -2.03
C ASN A 83 -16.40 2.00 -2.27
N ASP A 84 -17.06 3.01 -2.84
CA ASP A 84 -16.42 4.27 -3.23
C ASP A 84 -15.96 5.11 -2.02
N HIS A 85 -16.61 4.97 -0.85
CA HIS A 85 -16.12 5.55 0.40
C HIS A 85 -14.78 4.94 0.86
N ARG A 86 -14.51 3.68 0.50
CA ARG A 86 -13.31 2.93 0.88
C ARG A 86 -12.21 2.95 -0.17
N ALA A 87 -12.60 3.09 -1.44
CA ALA A 87 -11.71 2.85 -2.57
C ALA A 87 -11.09 4.13 -3.14
N ILE A 88 -9.81 4.07 -3.48
CA ILE A 88 -9.25 4.91 -4.54
C ILE A 88 -9.71 4.30 -5.87
N THR A 89 -10.42 5.06 -6.67
CA THR A 89 -10.94 4.64 -7.98
C THR A 89 -10.09 5.20 -9.10
N ILE A 90 -9.81 4.38 -10.12
CA ILE A 90 -8.89 4.70 -11.21
C ILE A 90 -9.54 4.32 -12.54
N GLU A 91 -9.80 5.29 -13.39
CA GLU A 91 -10.26 5.10 -14.76
C GLU A 91 -9.07 4.99 -15.71
N CYS A 92 -9.01 3.92 -16.49
CA CYS A 92 -7.94 3.64 -17.45
C CYS A 92 -8.45 3.76 -18.87
N ALA A 93 -7.89 4.63 -19.70
CA ALA A 93 -8.20 4.69 -21.15
C ALA A 93 -8.02 3.31 -21.77
N SER A 94 -9.02 2.83 -22.51
CA SER A 94 -9.07 1.50 -23.09
C SER A 94 -9.65 1.53 -24.49
N ASP A 95 -9.64 0.39 -25.19
CA ASP A 95 -10.43 0.24 -26.39
C ASP A 95 -11.93 0.40 -26.07
N ASP A 96 -12.73 0.72 -27.06
CA ASP A 96 -14.19 0.93 -26.95
C ASP A 96 -15.01 -0.36 -27.18
N PHE A 97 -14.33 -1.49 -27.31
CA PHE A 97 -14.90 -2.83 -27.51
C PHE A 97 -14.18 -3.88 -26.65
N GLU A 98 -14.86 -5.01 -26.42
CA GLU A 98 -14.26 -6.12 -25.66
C GLU A 98 -12.98 -6.66 -26.33
N PRO A 99 -11.94 -6.98 -25.54
CA PRO A 99 -11.90 -7.06 -24.08
C PRO A 99 -11.50 -5.75 -23.37
N TYR A 100 -11.70 -4.58 -23.95
CA TYR A 100 -11.33 -3.24 -23.43
C TYR A 100 -9.84 -3.15 -23.10
N ARG A 101 -8.99 -3.37 -24.10
CA ARG A 101 -7.53 -3.38 -23.92
C ARG A 101 -7.01 -1.99 -23.54
N VAL A 102 -6.12 -1.94 -22.58
CA VAL A 102 -5.34 -0.72 -22.28
C VAL A 102 -4.00 -0.76 -23.00
N ARG A 103 -3.50 0.40 -23.40
CA ARG A 103 -2.15 0.51 -23.98
C ARG A 103 -1.06 0.23 -22.96
N PRO A 104 0.16 -0.19 -23.37
CA PRO A 104 1.29 -0.37 -22.46
C PRO A 104 1.60 0.88 -21.61
N ALA A 105 1.46 2.08 -22.17
CA ALA A 105 1.65 3.34 -21.43
C ALA A 105 0.66 3.46 -20.26
N VAL A 106 -0.62 3.16 -20.48
CA VAL A 106 -1.67 3.16 -19.47
C VAL A 106 -1.38 2.10 -18.40
N TYR A 107 -1.02 0.88 -18.81
CA TYR A 107 -0.69 -0.19 -17.87
C TYR A 107 0.50 0.18 -16.98
N ASN A 108 1.58 0.70 -17.56
CA ASN A 108 2.77 1.11 -16.81
C ASN A 108 2.46 2.26 -15.83
N ALA A 109 1.65 3.23 -16.26
CA ALA A 109 1.19 4.33 -15.41
C ALA A 109 0.31 3.82 -14.25
N LEU A 110 -0.58 2.84 -14.51
CA LEU A 110 -1.40 2.19 -13.50
C LEU A 110 -0.54 1.50 -12.43
N ILE A 111 0.44 0.69 -12.83
CA ILE A 111 1.38 0.05 -11.89
C ILE A 111 2.09 1.09 -11.03
N LYS A 112 2.60 2.15 -11.64
CA LYS A 112 3.31 3.24 -10.96
C LYS A 112 2.41 3.96 -9.94
N LEU A 113 1.17 4.25 -10.31
CA LEU A 113 0.18 4.88 -9.44
C LEU A 113 -0.20 3.97 -8.27
N LEU A 114 -0.47 2.69 -8.52
CA LEU A 114 -0.83 1.71 -7.49
C LEU A 114 0.29 1.51 -6.45
N VAL A 115 1.57 1.50 -6.89
CA VAL A 115 2.71 1.45 -5.98
C VAL A 115 2.71 2.66 -5.04
N ASP A 116 2.51 3.88 -5.57
CA ASP A 116 2.46 5.11 -4.78
C ASP A 116 1.29 5.08 -3.77
N ILE A 117 0.11 4.68 -4.20
CA ILE A 117 -1.07 4.53 -3.33
C ILE A 117 -0.76 3.54 -2.18
N CYS A 118 -0.23 2.35 -2.49
CA CYS A 118 0.10 1.35 -1.48
C CYS A 118 1.18 1.82 -0.49
N GLU A 119 2.14 2.63 -0.94
CA GLU A 119 3.18 3.20 -0.08
C GLU A 119 2.62 4.27 0.87
N ARG A 120 1.65 5.07 0.42
CA ARG A 120 1.04 6.14 1.21
C ARG A 120 -0.06 5.66 2.17
N TYR A 121 -0.76 4.59 1.82
CA TYR A 121 -1.86 4.03 2.62
C TYR A 121 -1.47 2.69 3.26
N PRO A 122 -0.99 2.66 4.52
CA PRO A 122 -0.67 1.41 5.23
C PRO A 122 -1.88 0.46 5.39
N THR A 123 -3.10 1.00 5.36
CA THR A 123 -4.36 0.24 5.37
C THR A 123 -4.54 -0.64 4.14
N ILE A 124 -4.01 -0.20 2.98
CA ILE A 124 -3.87 -1.00 1.76
C ILE A 124 -2.58 -1.84 1.85
N GLY A 125 -1.43 -1.17 2.03
CA GLY A 125 -0.09 -1.71 2.18
C GLY A 125 0.39 -2.56 1.00
N LYS A 126 -0.29 -3.67 0.72
CA LYS A 126 -0.10 -4.56 -0.44
C LYS A 126 -1.44 -4.87 -1.09
N LEU A 127 -1.43 -5.04 -2.40
CA LEU A 127 -2.62 -5.45 -3.13
C LEU A 127 -2.91 -6.94 -2.92
N ARG A 128 -4.17 -7.27 -2.74
CA ARG A 128 -4.68 -8.64 -2.55
C ARG A 128 -5.90 -8.86 -3.43
N TRP A 129 -5.82 -9.88 -4.28
CA TRP A 129 -6.87 -10.26 -5.22
C TRP A 129 -7.27 -11.72 -5.06
N ARG A 130 -8.56 -12.00 -4.96
CA ARG A 130 -9.14 -13.35 -4.88
C ARG A 130 -10.18 -13.63 -5.96
N ALA A 131 -10.55 -12.62 -6.72
CA ALA A 131 -11.61 -12.67 -7.74
C ALA A 131 -12.99 -13.09 -7.19
N ASP A 132 -13.25 -12.82 -5.92
CA ASP A 132 -14.47 -13.25 -5.23
C ASP A 132 -15.26 -12.02 -4.74
N PRO A 133 -16.41 -11.69 -5.36
CA PRO A 133 -17.24 -10.54 -4.98
C PRO A 133 -17.87 -10.68 -3.59
N THR A 134 -17.94 -11.89 -3.03
CA THR A 134 -18.53 -12.13 -1.70
C THR A 134 -17.58 -11.82 -0.55
N ILE A 135 -16.28 -11.68 -0.83
CA ILE A 135 -15.27 -11.33 0.18
C ILE A 135 -15.32 -9.84 0.47
N THR A 136 -15.87 -9.48 1.63
CA THR A 136 -15.89 -8.10 2.14
C THR A 136 -14.71 -7.79 3.05
N TYR A 137 -13.95 -8.81 3.47
CA TYR A 137 -12.84 -8.68 4.41
C TYR A 137 -11.57 -8.17 3.72
N ARG A 138 -11.23 -6.90 3.95
CA ARG A 138 -10.17 -6.16 3.24
C ARG A 138 -8.74 -6.64 3.55
N ALA A 139 -8.52 -7.34 4.66
CA ALA A 139 -7.23 -8.00 4.93
C ALA A 139 -6.97 -9.19 3.98
N VAL A 140 -8.01 -9.78 3.41
CA VAL A 140 -7.93 -10.92 2.47
C VAL A 140 -7.96 -10.45 1.03
N GLN A 141 -8.81 -9.46 0.71
CA GLN A 141 -8.96 -8.87 -0.61
C GLN A 141 -9.21 -7.36 -0.48
N ASN A 142 -8.44 -6.54 -1.19
CA ASN A 142 -8.58 -5.08 -1.19
C ASN A 142 -8.57 -4.46 -2.60
N MET A 143 -8.78 -5.29 -3.61
CA MET A 143 -9.09 -4.87 -4.97
C MET A 143 -10.53 -5.25 -5.26
N THR A 144 -11.26 -4.37 -5.93
CA THR A 144 -12.66 -4.58 -6.33
C THR A 144 -12.86 -4.22 -7.80
N ALA A 145 -13.99 -4.60 -8.38
CA ALA A 145 -14.34 -4.35 -9.77
C ALA A 145 -15.76 -3.83 -9.89
N HIS A 146 -16.01 -2.88 -10.79
CA HIS A 146 -17.33 -2.27 -11.01
C HIS A 146 -18.40 -3.32 -11.31
N ARG A 147 -18.07 -4.36 -12.12
CA ARG A 147 -18.99 -5.45 -12.48
C ARG A 147 -19.52 -6.25 -11.28
N TRP A 148 -18.97 -6.06 -10.09
CA TRP A 148 -19.49 -6.67 -8.87
C TRP A 148 -20.66 -5.91 -8.25
N PHE A 149 -20.81 -4.64 -8.60
CA PHE A 149 -21.79 -3.73 -8.01
C PHE A 149 -22.90 -3.32 -8.97
N ALA A 150 -22.70 -3.49 -10.27
CA ALA A 150 -23.65 -3.15 -11.31
C ALA A 150 -23.47 -4.06 -12.53
N PRO A 151 -24.49 -4.24 -13.36
CA PRO A 151 -24.40 -5.02 -14.61
C PRO A 151 -23.60 -4.26 -15.69
N LYS A 152 -22.30 -4.14 -15.48
CA LYS A 152 -21.33 -3.43 -16.32
C LYS A 152 -20.21 -4.36 -16.78
N ALA A 153 -19.72 -4.17 -18.00
CA ALA A 153 -18.52 -4.87 -18.49
C ALA A 153 -17.23 -4.43 -17.75
N CYS A 154 -17.20 -3.19 -17.24
CA CYS A 154 -16.05 -2.61 -16.54
C CYS A 154 -15.56 -3.51 -15.40
N PRO A 155 -14.22 -3.74 -15.27
CA PRO A 155 -13.11 -3.07 -15.93
C PRO A 155 -12.70 -3.68 -17.30
N GLY A 156 -13.56 -4.43 -17.95
CA GLY A 156 -13.25 -5.23 -19.14
C GLY A 156 -12.45 -6.50 -18.83
N ASP A 157 -12.53 -7.49 -19.70
CA ASP A 157 -11.86 -8.78 -19.44
C ASP A 157 -10.34 -8.66 -19.53
N TYR A 158 -9.82 -7.68 -20.26
CA TYR A 158 -8.39 -7.44 -20.33
C TYR A 158 -7.78 -7.10 -18.95
N LEU A 159 -8.32 -6.12 -18.23
CA LEU A 159 -7.83 -5.76 -16.90
C LEU A 159 -8.26 -6.77 -15.85
N TYR A 160 -9.51 -7.23 -15.89
CA TYR A 160 -10.05 -8.15 -14.88
C TYR A 160 -9.23 -9.44 -14.76
N SER A 161 -8.89 -10.07 -15.90
CA SER A 161 -8.05 -11.27 -15.91
C SER A 161 -6.61 -11.02 -15.41
N ARG A 162 -6.16 -9.77 -15.41
CA ARG A 162 -4.81 -9.36 -14.98
C ARG A 162 -4.71 -8.83 -13.57
N PHE A 163 -5.80 -8.68 -12.85
CA PHE A 163 -5.76 -8.12 -11.48
C PHE A 163 -4.81 -8.88 -10.54
N GLY A 164 -4.74 -10.20 -10.65
CA GLY A 164 -3.76 -11.01 -9.90
C GLY A 164 -2.31 -10.70 -10.27
N ASN A 165 -2.04 -10.51 -11.58
CA ASN A 165 -0.70 -10.13 -12.07
C ASN A 165 -0.35 -8.70 -11.66
N ILE A 166 -1.28 -7.76 -11.78
CA ILE A 166 -1.13 -6.36 -11.31
C ILE A 166 -0.77 -6.35 -9.83
N ALA A 167 -1.52 -7.06 -9.00
CA ALA A 167 -1.24 -7.17 -7.57
C ALA A 167 0.16 -7.73 -7.29
N SER A 168 0.55 -8.79 -8.00
CA SER A 168 1.87 -9.41 -7.86
C SER A 168 3.00 -8.46 -8.27
N GLU A 169 2.85 -7.75 -9.37
CA GLU A 169 3.85 -6.81 -9.90
C GLU A 169 4.03 -5.61 -8.97
N VAL A 170 2.95 -4.97 -8.56
CA VAL A 170 2.96 -3.87 -7.58
C VAL A 170 3.63 -4.30 -6.27
N ASN A 171 3.27 -5.47 -5.75
CA ASN A 171 3.83 -5.99 -4.50
C ASN A 171 5.32 -6.30 -4.62
N LYS A 172 5.80 -6.82 -5.75
CA LYS A 172 7.23 -7.04 -6.01
C LYS A 172 8.02 -5.73 -5.99
N ILE A 173 7.48 -4.67 -6.61
CA ILE A 173 8.12 -3.35 -6.62
C ILE A 173 8.19 -2.79 -5.18
N ILE A 174 7.10 -2.88 -4.41
CA ILE A 174 7.07 -2.45 -3.02
C ILE A 174 8.11 -3.21 -2.18
N ASP A 175 8.18 -4.52 -2.34
CA ASP A 175 9.15 -5.35 -1.61
C ASP A 175 10.59 -5.04 -2.00
N SER A 176 10.85 -4.74 -3.27
CA SER A 176 12.20 -4.35 -3.74
C SER A 176 12.64 -2.98 -3.18
N LYS A 177 11.69 -2.04 -3.04
CA LYS A 177 11.93 -0.73 -2.43
C LYS A 177 12.12 -0.79 -0.91
N ARG A 178 11.56 -1.79 -0.24
CA ARG A 178 11.80 -2.07 1.17
C ARG A 178 13.23 -2.60 1.31
N LYS A 179 14.23 -1.71 1.24
CA LYS A 179 15.62 -2.08 1.49
C LYS A 179 15.68 -2.78 2.84
N ARG A 180 16.09 -4.03 2.84
CA ARG A 180 16.39 -4.76 4.07
C ARG A 180 17.70 -4.18 4.62
N PRO A 181 17.68 -3.30 5.62
CA PRO A 181 18.87 -2.61 6.10
C PRO A 181 19.87 -3.57 6.77
N TYR A 182 19.39 -4.75 7.15
CA TYR A 182 20.21 -5.77 7.82
C TYR A 182 20.15 -7.07 7.03
N LYS A 183 21.31 -7.68 6.74
CA LYS A 183 21.36 -9.00 6.10
C LYS A 183 21.40 -10.10 7.16
N ASP A 184 20.71 -11.21 6.90
CA ASP A 184 20.79 -12.41 7.73
C ASP A 184 22.25 -12.90 7.83
N GLY A 185 22.65 -13.27 9.03
CA GLY A 185 24.03 -13.65 9.30
C GLY A 185 24.97 -12.51 9.67
N ASN A 186 24.62 -11.24 9.39
CA ASN A 186 25.45 -10.11 9.78
C ASN A 186 25.67 -10.06 11.31
N ARG A 187 26.89 -9.71 11.69
CA ARG A 187 27.25 -9.42 13.08
C ARG A 187 27.31 -7.91 13.23
N LEU A 188 26.38 -7.39 14.01
CA LEU A 188 26.21 -5.96 14.25
C LEU A 188 26.37 -5.63 15.73
N LYS A 189 26.59 -4.37 16.04
CA LYS A 189 26.71 -3.87 17.40
C LYS A 189 25.47 -3.07 17.78
N THR A 190 24.97 -3.27 18.99
CA THR A 190 23.88 -2.47 19.51
C THR A 190 24.35 -1.05 19.79
N LEU A 191 23.69 -0.05 19.22
CA LEU A 191 24.05 1.37 19.35
C LEU A 191 23.44 1.98 20.62
N LYS A 192 22.35 1.39 21.12
CA LYS A 192 21.62 1.83 22.32
C LYS A 192 21.04 0.62 23.06
N ARG A 193 20.48 0.86 24.24
CA ARG A 193 19.71 -0.16 24.97
C ARG A 193 18.41 -0.45 24.22
N MET A 194 18.06 -1.75 24.09
CA MET A 194 16.85 -2.18 23.37
C MET A 194 16.17 -3.31 24.13
N THR A 195 14.87 -3.19 24.38
CA THR A 195 14.06 -4.27 24.95
C THR A 195 13.95 -5.44 23.96
N ILE A 196 14.00 -6.67 24.47
CA ILE A 196 13.88 -7.88 23.67
C ILE A 196 12.49 -8.46 23.88
N TYR A 197 11.88 -8.93 22.81
CA TYR A 197 10.52 -9.46 22.77
C TYR A 197 10.49 -10.88 22.20
N LYS A 198 9.50 -11.69 22.60
CA LYS A 198 9.29 -13.05 22.07
C LYS A 198 8.84 -13.03 20.61
N ASP A 199 8.16 -11.96 20.19
CA ASP A 199 7.63 -11.79 18.84
C ASP A 199 7.96 -10.42 18.24
N TYR A 200 7.93 -10.32 16.90
CA TYR A 200 8.22 -9.07 16.19
C TYR A 200 7.15 -7.98 16.37
N ARG A 201 5.97 -8.31 16.91
CA ARG A 201 4.90 -7.35 17.23
C ARG A 201 5.17 -6.61 18.54
N LEU A 202 6.26 -6.97 19.22
CA LEU A 202 6.71 -6.36 20.48
C LEU A 202 5.67 -6.37 21.61
N ARG A 203 4.82 -7.39 21.66
CA ARG A 203 3.76 -7.50 22.68
C ARG A 203 4.22 -8.23 23.93
N ASN A 204 5.16 -9.17 23.77
CA ASN A 204 5.60 -10.07 24.82
C ASN A 204 7.10 -9.88 25.08
N PRO A 205 7.53 -8.96 25.97
CA PRO A 205 8.93 -8.83 26.34
C PRO A 205 9.42 -10.09 27.07
N ILE A 206 10.70 -10.43 26.90
CA ILE A 206 11.30 -11.54 27.63
C ILE A 206 11.64 -11.15 29.07
N SER A 207 11.55 -12.10 29.99
CA SER A 207 11.98 -11.94 31.38
C SER A 207 13.46 -12.32 31.57
N ILE A 208 14.08 -11.94 32.72
CA ILE A 208 15.48 -12.31 32.99
C ILE A 208 15.63 -13.81 33.16
N GLU A 209 14.58 -14.52 33.50
CA GLU A 209 14.57 -15.96 33.68
C GLU A 209 14.78 -16.68 32.33
N ASP A 210 14.32 -16.08 31.24
CA ASP A 210 14.53 -16.58 29.88
C ASP A 210 16.00 -16.42 29.42
N VAL A 211 16.88 -15.78 30.23
CA VAL A 211 18.27 -15.50 29.88
C VAL A 211 19.22 -16.35 30.70
N PRO A 212 20.08 -17.20 30.07
CA PRO A 212 21.08 -17.98 30.79
C PRO A 212 22.00 -17.12 31.65
N LEU A 213 22.30 -17.58 32.83
CA LEU A 213 23.16 -16.88 33.81
C LEU A 213 24.49 -16.41 33.18
N SER A 214 25.13 -17.25 32.38
CA SER A 214 26.41 -16.98 31.71
C SER A 214 26.39 -15.76 30.77
N THR A 215 25.22 -15.33 30.34
CA THR A 215 25.06 -14.19 29.38
C THR A 215 24.35 -12.99 30.00
N ARG A 216 23.90 -13.06 31.25
CA ARG A 216 23.13 -11.97 31.91
C ARG A 216 23.91 -10.66 31.96
N TYR A 217 25.24 -10.67 32.03
CA TYR A 217 26.06 -9.46 32.01
C TYR A 217 25.85 -8.55 30.78
N LYS A 218 25.32 -9.11 29.66
CA LYS A 218 24.99 -8.39 28.42
C LYS A 218 23.70 -7.60 28.51
N TYR A 219 22.92 -7.75 29.57
CA TYR A 219 21.57 -7.24 29.68
C TYR A 219 21.39 -6.34 30.92
N ASN A 220 20.40 -5.47 30.83
CA ASN A 220 19.83 -4.74 31.96
C ASN A 220 18.40 -5.25 32.19
N ILE A 221 17.88 -5.02 33.37
CA ILE A 221 16.48 -5.27 33.71
C ILE A 221 15.81 -3.91 33.89
N THR A 222 14.65 -3.71 33.27
CA THR A 222 13.82 -2.52 33.47
C THR A 222 13.13 -2.58 34.82
N LYS A 223 12.53 -1.47 35.26
CA LYS A 223 11.71 -1.43 36.49
C LYS A 223 10.55 -2.45 36.46
N ASP A 224 10.05 -2.74 35.24
CA ASP A 224 8.96 -3.68 35.02
C ASP A 224 9.44 -5.13 34.81
N GLY A 225 10.71 -5.42 35.08
CA GLY A 225 11.28 -6.77 35.00
C GLY A 225 11.65 -7.24 33.57
N TYR A 226 11.57 -6.38 32.54
CA TYR A 226 11.88 -6.74 31.17
C TYR A 226 13.37 -6.66 30.87
N VAL A 227 13.81 -7.53 29.96
CA VAL A 227 15.23 -7.61 29.57
C VAL A 227 15.54 -6.62 28.44
N GLN A 228 16.55 -5.79 28.67
CA GLN A 228 17.14 -4.92 27.67
C GLN A 228 18.58 -5.32 27.37
N ILE A 229 18.91 -5.53 26.09
CA ILE A 229 20.30 -5.68 25.68
C ILE A 229 21.04 -4.34 25.82
N LYS A 230 22.23 -4.37 26.39
CA LYS A 230 23.06 -3.16 26.58
C LYS A 230 23.56 -2.63 25.24
N ALA A 231 23.89 -1.34 25.17
CA ALA A 231 24.64 -0.79 24.04
C ALA A 231 26.03 -1.44 23.94
N GLY A 232 26.55 -1.54 22.73
CA GLY A 232 27.88 -2.08 22.48
C GLY A 232 27.97 -3.60 22.36
N ILE A 233 26.88 -4.34 22.56
CA ILE A 233 26.88 -5.80 22.47
C ILE A 233 26.81 -6.24 20.99
N LYS A 234 27.70 -7.16 20.62
CA LYS A 234 27.67 -7.80 19.28
C LYS A 234 26.52 -8.81 19.22
N VAL A 235 25.66 -8.68 18.21
CA VAL A 235 24.54 -9.57 17.94
C VAL A 235 24.60 -10.07 16.50
N LYS A 236 24.14 -11.31 16.28
CA LYS A 236 23.95 -11.86 14.94
C LYS A 236 22.49 -11.66 14.54
N VAL A 237 22.28 -11.09 13.35
CA VAL A 237 20.97 -11.00 12.73
C VAL A 237 20.59 -12.38 12.23
N MET A 238 19.45 -12.89 12.66
CA MET A 238 18.91 -14.19 12.24
C MET A 238 17.78 -14.03 11.24
N GLU A 239 16.99 -12.97 11.41
CA GLU A 239 15.84 -12.66 10.57
C GLU A 239 15.52 -11.18 10.70
N GLN A 240 14.87 -10.59 9.69
CA GLN A 240 14.35 -9.24 9.79
C GLN A 240 12.96 -9.11 9.19
N VAL A 241 12.16 -8.22 9.77
CA VAL A 241 10.85 -7.82 9.26
C VAL A 241 10.83 -6.31 9.10
N VAL A 242 10.70 -5.84 7.87
CA VAL A 242 10.51 -4.42 7.56
C VAL A 242 9.01 -4.17 7.50
N VAL A 243 8.47 -3.47 8.48
CA VAL A 243 7.04 -3.16 8.56
C VAL A 243 6.70 -2.00 7.63
N ARG A 244 7.58 -0.99 7.60
CA ARG A 244 7.52 0.18 6.71
C ARG A 244 8.91 0.76 6.54
N PRO A 245 9.16 1.63 5.55
CA PRO A 245 10.43 2.35 5.46
C PRO A 245 10.78 3.03 6.79
N GLY A 246 12.01 2.82 7.26
CA GLY A 246 12.48 3.35 8.54
C GLY A 246 11.91 2.67 9.79
N CYS A 247 11.24 1.51 9.65
CA CYS A 247 10.76 0.72 10.80
C CYS A 247 11.08 -0.77 10.57
N THR A 248 12.15 -1.24 11.17
CA THR A 248 12.67 -2.61 11.00
C THR A 248 12.81 -3.31 12.34
N TYR A 249 12.25 -4.51 12.43
CA TYR A 249 12.45 -5.46 13.53
C TYR A 249 13.48 -6.50 13.12
N VAL A 250 14.34 -6.86 14.05
CA VAL A 250 15.40 -7.85 13.82
C VAL A 250 15.31 -8.92 14.89
N LYS A 251 15.37 -10.18 14.44
CA LYS A 251 15.51 -11.34 15.32
C LYS A 251 16.98 -11.58 15.61
N ILE A 252 17.30 -11.66 16.87
CA ILE A 252 18.60 -12.08 17.39
C ILE A 252 18.44 -13.37 18.20
N ALA A 253 19.53 -13.97 18.68
CA ALA A 253 19.49 -15.27 19.36
C ALA A 253 18.51 -15.36 20.56
N ARG A 254 18.10 -14.23 21.13
CA ARG A 254 17.20 -14.19 22.30
C ARG A 254 15.80 -13.66 22.03
N GLY A 255 15.50 -13.29 20.79
CA GLY A 255 14.20 -12.76 20.43
C GLY A 255 14.29 -11.60 19.45
N TRP A 256 13.27 -10.77 19.43
CA TRP A 256 13.11 -9.64 18.51
C TRP A 256 13.45 -8.32 19.17
N ILE A 257 14.09 -7.44 18.43
CA ILE A 257 14.39 -6.06 18.82
C ILE A 257 13.91 -5.09 17.74
N LEU A 258 13.53 -3.88 18.14
CA LEU A 258 13.24 -2.78 17.22
C LEU A 258 14.57 -2.16 16.76
N ALA A 259 15.09 -2.62 15.63
CA ALA A 259 16.41 -2.23 15.14
C ALA A 259 16.45 -0.85 14.48
N GLU A 260 15.33 -0.39 13.94
CA GLU A 260 15.18 0.93 13.33
C GLU A 260 13.76 1.46 13.54
N TYR A 261 13.62 2.73 13.90
CA TYR A 261 12.34 3.42 14.02
C TYR A 261 12.47 4.87 13.56
N ASN A 262 11.62 5.28 12.62
CA ASN A 262 11.63 6.62 11.98
C ASN A 262 13.05 7.04 11.51
N GLY A 263 13.80 6.08 10.93
CA GLY A 263 15.16 6.31 10.43
C GLY A 263 16.24 6.29 11.52
N VAL A 264 15.88 6.20 12.79
CA VAL A 264 16.86 6.11 13.89
C VAL A 264 17.29 4.66 14.08
N LYS A 265 18.56 4.35 13.80
CA LYS A 265 19.11 3.01 13.93
C LYS A 265 19.42 2.65 15.38
N GLY A 266 19.12 1.40 15.73
CA GLY A 266 19.53 0.77 16.99
C GLY A 266 20.67 -0.25 16.82
N LEU A 267 20.97 -0.64 15.58
CA LEU A 267 22.07 -1.53 15.18
C LEU A 267 22.98 -0.85 14.18
N GLY A 268 24.26 -1.11 14.25
CA GLY A 268 25.28 -0.63 13.34
C GLY A 268 26.48 -1.56 13.21
#